data_a001978b1c00cb283425be9965939349
#
_entry.id   a001978b1c00cb283425be9965939349
#
_cell.length_a   1.000
_cell.length_b   1.000
_cell.length_c   1.000
_cell.angle_alpha   90.00
_cell.angle_beta   90.00
_cell.angle_gamma   90.00
#
_symmetry.space_group_name_H-M   'P 1'
#
loop_
_entity.id
_entity.type
_entity.pdbx_description
1 polymer ?
#
loop_
_entity_poly.entity_id
_entity_poly.type
_entity_poly.pdbx_seq_one_letter_code
_entity_poly.pdbx_strand_id
1 'polypeptide(L)'
;MRPSVLNPLFAPLSALSGIGPRLEQLFGRLLARDGERARVVDLLFHLPTGFVDRRHQPKLSEVKPDTVVTVAVTIDRHRPPPPNRPRAPYNIDASDETNTLTITYFNARRDYLQKLLPEGELRYVSGTATLYDGHLQMLHPDRVVDEAGFANLPLIGRASCRERVS
;
A
#
# COMPACT_ATOMS: atom_id res chain seq x y z
N MET A 1 30.09 -17.53 -23.97
CA MET A 1 30.38 -18.15 -22.64
C MET A 1 30.16 -17.08 -21.57
N ARG A 2 29.46 -17.40 -20.48
CA ARG A 2 29.25 -16.48 -19.36
C ARG A 2 30.43 -16.59 -18.39
N PRO A 3 31.02 -15.45 -17.91
CA PRO A 3 32.05 -15.48 -16.88
C PRO A 3 31.54 -16.16 -15.60
N SER A 4 32.33 -17.02 -14.99
CA SER A 4 31.95 -17.80 -13.80
C SER A 4 31.60 -16.90 -12.57
N VAL A 5 32.19 -15.72 -12.49
CA VAL A 5 31.91 -14.71 -11.46
C VAL A 5 30.43 -14.29 -11.43
N LEU A 6 29.72 -14.42 -12.55
CA LEU A 6 28.29 -14.08 -12.64
C LEU A 6 27.36 -15.26 -12.25
N ASN A 7 27.89 -16.44 -11.97
CA ASN A 7 27.06 -17.60 -11.62
C ASN A 7 26.12 -17.37 -10.43
N PRO A 8 26.52 -16.68 -9.35
CA PRO A 8 25.62 -16.39 -8.22
C PRO A 8 24.36 -15.59 -8.60
N LEU A 9 24.45 -14.73 -9.63
CA LEU A 9 23.30 -13.96 -10.09
C LEU A 9 22.22 -14.84 -10.76
N PHE A 10 22.60 -15.97 -11.28
CA PHE A 10 21.69 -16.91 -11.95
C PHE A 10 21.24 -18.06 -11.06
N ALA A 11 21.65 -18.04 -9.78
CA ALA A 11 21.15 -18.96 -8.78
C ALA A 11 19.66 -18.70 -8.49
N PRO A 12 18.89 -19.73 -8.08
CA PRO A 12 17.52 -19.55 -7.62
C PRO A 12 17.50 -18.64 -6.38
N LEU A 13 16.39 -17.94 -6.14
CA LEU A 13 16.26 -17.02 -5.01
C LEU A 13 16.40 -17.71 -3.65
N SER A 14 16.10 -18.99 -3.56
CA SER A 14 16.33 -19.81 -2.35
C SER A 14 17.81 -19.93 -1.96
N ALA A 15 18.74 -19.58 -2.83
CA ALA A 15 20.16 -19.50 -2.49
C ALA A 15 20.51 -18.29 -1.60
N LEU A 16 19.60 -17.29 -1.51
CA LEU A 16 19.79 -16.14 -0.64
C LEU A 16 19.34 -16.48 0.79
N SER A 17 20.16 -16.07 1.75
CA SER A 17 19.81 -16.22 3.17
C SER A 17 18.50 -15.50 3.48
N GLY A 18 17.60 -16.17 4.22
CA GLY A 18 16.29 -15.64 4.61
C GLY A 18 15.17 -15.88 3.58
N ILE A 19 15.47 -16.44 2.40
CA ILE A 19 14.44 -16.80 1.42
C ILE A 19 14.12 -18.30 1.53
N GLY A 20 13.05 -18.60 2.27
CA GLY A 20 12.49 -19.96 2.36
C GLY A 20 11.50 -20.26 1.21
N PRO A 21 11.00 -21.51 1.12
CA PRO A 21 10.11 -21.95 0.02
C PRO A 21 8.86 -21.07 -0.19
N ARG A 22 8.30 -20.57 0.90
CA ARG A 22 7.11 -19.69 0.84
C ARG A 22 7.43 -18.34 0.17
N LEU A 23 8.58 -17.74 0.52
CA LEU A 23 9.02 -16.47 -0.08
C LEU A 23 9.45 -16.70 -1.53
N GLU A 24 10.13 -17.80 -1.83
CA GLU A 24 10.50 -18.16 -3.20
C GLU A 24 9.26 -18.26 -4.12
N GLN A 25 8.17 -18.87 -3.63
CA GLN A 25 6.91 -18.91 -4.38
C GLN A 25 6.30 -17.51 -4.61
N LEU A 26 6.35 -16.64 -3.60
CA LEU A 26 5.83 -15.27 -3.74
C LEU A 26 6.67 -14.46 -4.72
N PHE A 27 7.99 -14.56 -4.64
CA PHE A 27 8.89 -13.94 -5.62
C PHE A 27 8.73 -14.56 -7.00
N GLY A 28 8.50 -15.85 -7.10
CA GLY A 28 8.20 -16.52 -8.35
C GLY A 28 7.01 -15.91 -9.08
N ARG A 29 5.93 -15.62 -8.35
CA ARG A 29 4.74 -14.94 -8.91
C ARG A 29 4.98 -13.48 -9.30
N LEU A 30 5.92 -12.81 -8.62
CA LEU A 30 6.24 -11.41 -8.88
C LEU A 30 7.22 -11.24 -10.05
N LEU A 31 8.20 -12.13 -10.16
CA LEU A 31 9.39 -11.96 -11.02
C LEU A 31 9.43 -12.93 -12.19
N ALA A 32 8.75 -14.09 -12.09
CA ALA A 32 8.85 -15.12 -13.10
C ALA A 32 8.06 -14.75 -14.35
N ARG A 33 8.72 -14.90 -15.48
CA ARG A 33 8.10 -14.93 -16.79
C ARG A 33 7.79 -16.40 -17.11
N ASP A 34 6.54 -16.70 -17.43
CA ASP A 34 6.11 -17.98 -18.01
C ASP A 34 6.46 -19.25 -17.22
N GLY A 35 6.35 -19.22 -15.89
CA GLY A 35 6.50 -20.43 -15.05
C GLY A 35 7.94 -20.84 -14.74
N GLU A 36 8.94 -20.09 -15.13
CA GLU A 36 10.33 -20.31 -14.72
C GLU A 36 10.57 -19.94 -13.25
N ARG A 37 11.56 -20.59 -12.61
CA ARG A 37 11.99 -20.22 -11.26
C ARG A 37 12.68 -18.85 -11.27
N ALA A 38 12.25 -17.96 -10.42
CA ALA A 38 12.88 -16.66 -10.25
C ALA A 38 14.34 -16.81 -9.75
N ARG A 39 15.23 -16.03 -10.31
CA ARG A 39 16.68 -16.00 -10.05
C ARG A 39 17.05 -14.70 -9.34
N VAL A 40 18.22 -14.66 -8.77
CA VAL A 40 18.75 -13.44 -8.11
C VAL A 40 18.80 -12.27 -9.10
N VAL A 41 19.19 -12.51 -10.34
CA VAL A 41 19.24 -11.50 -11.40
C VAL A 41 17.87 -10.88 -11.68
N ASP A 42 16.79 -11.66 -11.64
CA ASP A 42 15.44 -11.18 -11.90
C ASP A 42 14.98 -10.20 -10.80
N LEU A 43 15.39 -10.45 -9.55
CA LEU A 43 15.15 -9.54 -8.43
C LEU A 43 15.92 -8.23 -8.57
N LEU A 44 17.18 -8.28 -9.02
CA LEU A 44 18.01 -7.09 -9.22
C LEU A 44 17.48 -6.19 -10.34
N PHE A 45 16.93 -6.79 -11.39
CA PHE A 45 16.37 -6.05 -12.53
C PHE A 45 14.85 -5.76 -12.38
N HIS A 46 14.24 -6.18 -11.29
CA HIS A 46 12.87 -5.78 -10.98
C HIS A 46 12.83 -4.33 -10.52
N LEU A 47 12.71 -3.44 -11.48
CA LEU A 47 12.64 -2.01 -11.22
C LEU A 47 11.28 -1.63 -10.63
N PRO A 48 11.22 -0.63 -9.75
CA PRO A 48 9.95 -0.08 -9.29
C PRO A 48 9.13 0.41 -10.48
N THR A 49 7.85 0.06 -10.53
CA THR A 49 6.92 0.48 -11.59
C THR A 49 6.40 1.89 -11.39
N GLY A 50 6.66 2.49 -10.21
CA GLY A 50 6.26 3.84 -9.90
C GLY A 50 6.93 4.36 -8.63
N PHE A 51 6.65 5.61 -8.34
CA PHE A 51 7.07 6.25 -7.09
C PHE A 51 5.91 7.04 -6.49
N VAL A 52 5.93 7.19 -5.18
CA VAL A 52 5.00 8.04 -4.44
C VAL A 52 5.75 9.30 -4.05
N ASP A 53 5.37 10.43 -4.64
CA ASP A 53 5.89 11.76 -4.24
C ASP A 53 5.04 12.29 -3.09
N ARG A 54 5.63 12.41 -1.90
CA ARG A 54 4.97 12.90 -0.70
C ARG A 54 5.20 14.38 -0.43
N ARG A 55 5.95 15.07 -1.31
CA ARG A 55 6.18 16.52 -1.19
C ARG A 55 4.92 17.31 -1.47
N HIS A 56 4.10 16.78 -2.39
CA HIS A 56 2.81 17.37 -2.71
C HIS A 56 1.70 16.68 -1.89
N GLN A 57 1.01 17.46 -1.07
CA GLN A 57 -0.12 17.02 -0.26
C GLN A 57 -1.35 17.79 -0.77
N PRO A 58 -2.04 17.25 -1.78
CA PRO A 58 -3.22 17.90 -2.31
C PRO A 58 -4.33 17.92 -1.27
N LYS A 59 -5.19 18.94 -1.32
CA LYS A 59 -6.47 18.92 -0.62
C LYS A 59 -7.36 17.85 -1.25
N LEU A 60 -8.31 17.30 -0.47
CA LEU A 60 -9.19 16.25 -0.96
C LEU A 60 -9.99 16.67 -2.20
N SER A 61 -10.33 17.95 -2.33
CA SER A 61 -11.00 18.49 -3.52
C SER A 61 -10.14 18.48 -4.80
N GLU A 62 -8.82 18.43 -4.66
CA GLU A 62 -7.86 18.44 -5.77
C GLU A 62 -7.41 17.03 -6.17
N VAL A 63 -7.78 16.02 -5.38
CA VAL A 63 -7.39 14.65 -5.61
C VAL A 63 -8.04 14.09 -6.87
N LYS A 64 -7.21 13.66 -7.81
CA LYS A 64 -7.69 12.96 -9.01
C LYS A 64 -7.95 11.49 -8.68
N PRO A 65 -9.09 10.95 -9.13
CA PRO A 65 -9.37 9.52 -8.99
C PRO A 65 -8.29 8.66 -9.66
N ASP A 66 -8.12 7.45 -9.15
CA ASP A 66 -7.19 6.42 -9.63
C ASP A 66 -5.70 6.84 -9.59
N THR A 67 -5.39 7.81 -8.72
CA THR A 67 -4.01 8.24 -8.48
C THR A 67 -3.55 7.86 -7.07
N VAL A 68 -2.24 7.60 -6.94
CA VAL A 68 -1.60 7.39 -5.64
C VAL A 68 -1.27 8.74 -5.05
N VAL A 69 -1.86 9.05 -3.91
CA VAL A 69 -1.71 10.35 -3.23
C VAL A 69 -1.40 10.16 -1.75
N THR A 70 -0.83 11.20 -1.16
CA THR A 70 -0.72 11.32 0.30
C THR A 70 -1.51 12.55 0.73
N VAL A 71 -2.52 12.35 1.55
CA VAL A 71 -3.41 13.41 2.03
C VAL A 71 -3.36 13.52 3.54
N ALA A 72 -3.49 14.74 4.04
CA ALA A 72 -3.64 15.03 5.47
C ALA A 72 -5.13 15.16 5.78
N VAL A 73 -5.65 14.30 6.65
CA VAL A 73 -7.07 14.24 6.98
C VAL A 73 -7.28 14.09 8.48
N THR A 74 -8.35 14.66 8.99
CA THR A 74 -8.82 14.42 10.35
C THR A 74 -9.76 13.22 10.34
N ILE A 75 -9.62 12.33 11.30
CA ILE A 75 -10.46 11.15 11.42
C ILE A 75 -11.77 11.55 12.11
N ASP A 76 -12.87 11.45 11.39
CA ASP A 76 -14.17 11.90 11.90
C ASP A 76 -14.84 10.80 12.73
N ARG A 77 -14.93 9.58 12.14
CA ARG A 77 -15.73 8.53 12.78
C ARG A 77 -15.41 7.14 12.22
N HIS A 78 -15.49 6.13 13.07
CA HIS A 78 -15.42 4.73 12.70
C HIS A 78 -16.81 4.15 12.41
N ARG A 79 -16.93 3.42 11.32
CA ARG A 79 -18.12 2.64 10.93
C ARG A 79 -17.77 1.14 10.84
N PRO A 80 -17.83 0.42 11.96
CA PRO A 80 -17.56 -1.01 11.96
C PRO A 80 -18.62 -1.79 11.16
N PRO A 81 -18.29 -2.99 10.64
CA PRO A 81 -19.28 -3.85 10.02
C PRO A 81 -20.39 -4.22 10.99
N PRO A 82 -21.65 -4.30 10.52
CA PRO A 82 -22.77 -4.67 11.37
C PRO A 82 -22.65 -6.13 11.84
N PRO A 83 -23.16 -6.48 13.04
CA PRO A 83 -23.03 -7.83 13.60
C PRO A 83 -23.56 -8.96 12.71
N ASN A 84 -24.59 -8.68 11.92
CA ASN A 84 -25.22 -9.62 10.98
C ASN A 84 -24.41 -9.81 9.69
N ARG A 85 -23.38 -8.99 9.43
CA ARG A 85 -22.50 -9.05 8.27
C ARG A 85 -21.03 -8.85 8.66
N PRO A 86 -20.41 -9.74 9.42
CA PRO A 86 -19.05 -9.57 9.94
C PRO A 86 -17.96 -9.51 8.86
N ARG A 87 -18.28 -9.95 7.64
CA ARG A 87 -17.38 -9.83 6.47
C ARG A 87 -17.52 -8.54 5.69
N ALA A 88 -18.47 -7.66 6.07
CA ALA A 88 -18.59 -6.36 5.45
C ALA A 88 -17.33 -5.50 5.74
N PRO A 89 -17.00 -4.53 4.88
CA PRO A 89 -15.84 -3.68 5.09
C PRO A 89 -15.98 -2.83 6.35
N TYR A 90 -14.86 -2.57 6.98
CA TYR A 90 -14.75 -1.58 8.04
C TYR A 90 -14.44 -0.23 7.38
N ASN A 91 -15.33 0.72 7.52
CA ASN A 91 -15.17 2.05 6.95
C ASN A 91 -14.78 3.05 8.04
N ILE A 92 -13.99 4.03 7.67
CA ILE A 92 -13.59 5.14 8.51
C ILE A 92 -13.80 6.40 7.69
N ASP A 93 -14.63 7.29 8.21
CA ASP A 93 -14.83 8.59 7.60
C ASP A 93 -13.74 9.53 8.09
N ALA A 94 -13.15 10.24 7.17
CA ALA A 94 -12.12 11.24 7.40
C ALA A 94 -12.38 12.45 6.51
N SER A 95 -11.96 13.62 6.92
CA SER A 95 -12.17 14.84 6.15
C SER A 95 -10.99 15.79 6.23
N ASP A 96 -10.91 16.67 5.28
CA ASP A 96 -10.20 17.93 5.39
C ASP A 96 -11.17 19.10 5.28
N GLU A 97 -10.68 20.33 5.24
CA GLU A 97 -11.50 21.52 5.09
C GLU A 97 -12.27 21.62 3.75
N THR A 98 -11.97 20.75 2.78
CA THR A 98 -12.50 20.83 1.41
C THR A 98 -13.43 19.69 1.04
N ASN A 99 -13.23 18.49 1.56
CA ASN A 99 -14.02 17.32 1.17
C ASN A 99 -13.90 16.19 2.22
N THR A 100 -14.58 15.08 1.96
CA THR A 100 -14.55 13.86 2.78
C THR A 100 -13.89 12.70 2.03
N LEU A 101 -13.24 11.79 2.79
CA LEU A 101 -12.61 10.57 2.32
C LEU A 101 -13.11 9.39 3.14
N THR A 102 -13.55 8.33 2.50
CA THR A 102 -13.83 7.06 3.18
C THR A 102 -12.63 6.13 3.07
N ILE A 103 -12.03 5.78 4.20
CA ILE A 103 -10.95 4.80 4.27
C ILE A 103 -11.58 3.44 4.56
N THR A 104 -11.31 2.44 3.71
CA THR A 104 -11.96 1.13 3.78
C THR A 104 -10.95 0.02 4.01
N TYR A 105 -11.23 -0.81 5.01
CA TYR A 105 -10.45 -2.00 5.32
C TYR A 105 -11.33 -3.25 5.29
N PHE A 106 -10.81 -4.31 4.67
CA PHE A 106 -11.41 -5.65 4.74
C PHE A 106 -10.65 -6.50 5.75
N ASN A 107 -11.37 -7.29 6.53
CA ASN A 107 -10.79 -8.23 7.52
C ASN A 107 -9.84 -7.60 8.55
N ALA A 108 -10.05 -6.34 8.92
CA ALA A 108 -9.23 -5.65 9.89
C ALA A 108 -9.80 -5.74 11.31
N ARG A 109 -8.92 -5.79 12.30
CA ARG A 109 -9.29 -5.78 13.72
C ARG A 109 -9.66 -4.37 14.15
N ARG A 110 -10.80 -4.23 14.81
CA ARG A 110 -11.31 -2.94 15.33
C ARG A 110 -10.26 -2.22 16.18
N ASP A 111 -9.73 -2.92 17.18
CA ASP A 111 -8.78 -2.32 18.15
C ASP A 111 -7.50 -1.80 17.47
N TYR A 112 -7.06 -2.48 16.41
CA TYR A 112 -5.92 -2.05 15.62
C TYR A 112 -6.24 -0.77 14.86
N LEU A 113 -7.39 -0.70 14.20
CA LEU A 113 -7.80 0.48 13.42
C LEU A 113 -8.04 1.70 14.32
N GLN A 114 -8.64 1.51 15.49
CA GLN A 114 -8.85 2.60 16.46
C GLN A 114 -7.52 3.18 17.00
N LYS A 115 -6.50 2.36 17.14
CA LYS A 115 -5.15 2.84 17.51
C LYS A 115 -4.42 3.52 16.35
N LEU A 116 -4.60 3.00 15.13
CA LEU A 116 -3.94 3.54 13.95
C LEU A 116 -4.55 4.87 13.50
N LEU A 117 -5.87 4.98 13.60
CA LEU A 117 -6.70 6.09 13.12
C LEU A 117 -7.63 6.57 14.25
N PRO A 118 -7.12 7.17 15.35
CA PRO A 118 -7.96 7.68 16.43
C PRO A 118 -8.88 8.80 15.94
N GLU A 119 -10.13 8.81 16.43
CA GLU A 119 -11.09 9.86 16.09
C GLU A 119 -10.63 11.22 16.63
N GLY A 120 -10.83 12.26 15.82
CA GLY A 120 -10.44 13.64 16.13
C GLY A 120 -8.97 13.97 15.85
N GLU A 121 -8.14 13.00 15.48
CA GLU A 121 -6.73 13.24 15.23
C GLU A 121 -6.41 13.38 13.74
N LEU A 122 -5.41 14.23 13.46
CA LEU A 122 -4.84 14.38 12.12
C LEU A 122 -3.99 13.16 11.77
N ARG A 123 -4.19 12.63 10.59
CA ARG A 123 -3.38 11.54 10.02
C ARG A 123 -3.00 11.84 8.58
N TYR A 124 -1.80 11.42 8.22
CA TYR A 124 -1.33 11.39 6.84
C TYR A 124 -1.59 10.01 6.27
N VAL A 125 -2.44 9.95 5.26
CA VAL A 125 -2.88 8.70 4.65
C VAL A 125 -2.39 8.66 3.21
N SER A 126 -1.65 7.60 2.87
CA SER A 126 -1.08 7.40 1.54
C SER A 126 -1.65 6.15 0.89
N GLY A 127 -2.14 6.26 -0.31
CA GLY A 127 -2.74 5.14 -1.06
C GLY A 127 -3.38 5.59 -2.36
N THR A 128 -4.00 4.65 -3.06
CA THR A 128 -4.76 4.97 -4.28
C THR A 128 -6.13 5.51 -3.90
N ALA A 129 -6.40 6.74 -4.30
CA ALA A 129 -7.72 7.35 -4.16
C ALA A 129 -8.60 6.96 -5.35
N THR A 130 -9.80 6.46 -5.10
CA THR A 130 -10.79 6.07 -6.11
C THR A 130 -12.10 6.80 -5.86
N LEU A 131 -12.97 6.89 -6.85
CA LEU A 131 -14.35 7.34 -6.66
C LEU A 131 -15.28 6.13 -6.55
N TYR A 132 -16.06 6.08 -5.49
CA TYR A 132 -17.11 5.09 -5.32
C TYR A 132 -18.41 5.82 -4.95
N ASP A 133 -19.45 5.65 -5.76
CA ASP A 133 -20.75 6.31 -5.58
C ASP A 133 -20.63 7.84 -5.41
N GLY A 134 -19.71 8.45 -6.19
CA GLY A 134 -19.47 9.90 -6.16
C GLY A 134 -18.62 10.40 -4.98
N HIS A 135 -18.19 9.52 -4.07
CA HIS A 135 -17.38 9.85 -2.90
C HIS A 135 -15.94 9.35 -3.07
N LEU A 136 -14.97 10.13 -2.57
CA LEU A 136 -13.59 9.68 -2.52
C LEU A 136 -13.45 8.51 -1.53
N GLN A 137 -12.81 7.46 -1.99
CA GLN A 137 -12.53 6.27 -1.21
C GLN A 137 -11.07 5.86 -1.36
N MET A 138 -10.47 5.35 -0.29
CA MET A 138 -9.15 4.74 -0.30
C MET A 138 -9.23 3.35 0.32
N LEU A 139 -8.95 2.32 -0.50
CA LEU A 139 -8.97 0.93 -0.07
C LEU A 139 -7.60 0.53 0.45
N HIS A 140 -7.53 0.03 1.69
CA HIS A 140 -6.29 -0.44 2.29
C HIS A 140 -5.11 0.50 2.05
N PRO A 141 -5.10 1.72 2.64
CA PRO A 141 -3.97 2.63 2.48
C PRO A 141 -2.64 1.94 2.71
N ASP A 142 -1.65 2.27 1.88
CA ASP A 142 -0.31 1.70 1.98
C ASP A 142 0.40 2.16 3.25
N ARG A 143 0.10 3.40 3.68
CA ARG A 143 0.65 3.99 4.89
C ARG A 143 -0.35 4.91 5.56
N VAL A 144 -0.30 4.85 6.89
CA VAL A 144 -1.01 5.77 7.78
C VAL A 144 -0.02 6.14 8.88
N VAL A 145 0.24 7.42 9.04
CA VAL A 145 1.17 7.95 10.04
C VAL A 145 0.63 9.24 10.66
N ASP A 146 1.08 9.56 11.86
CA ASP A 146 0.91 10.87 12.47
C ASP A 146 1.90 11.90 11.91
N GLU A 147 1.86 13.12 12.38
CA GLU A 147 2.74 14.21 11.94
C GLU A 147 4.22 13.88 12.18
N ALA A 148 4.57 13.33 13.34
CA ALA A 148 5.93 12.94 13.67
C ALA A 148 6.43 11.80 12.77
N GLY A 149 5.59 10.81 12.51
CA GLY A 149 5.86 9.73 11.57
C GLY A 149 6.02 10.24 10.14
N PHE A 150 5.20 11.22 9.73
CA PHE A 150 5.28 11.82 8.40
C PHE A 150 6.59 12.58 8.19
N ALA A 151 7.03 13.35 9.17
CA ALA A 151 8.31 14.09 9.11
C ALA A 151 9.54 13.15 8.94
N ASN A 152 9.42 11.91 9.42
CA ASN A 152 10.47 10.89 9.29
C ASN A 152 10.34 10.01 8.04
N LEU A 153 9.31 10.20 7.21
CA LEU A 153 9.16 9.44 5.98
C LEU A 153 10.08 9.97 4.87
N PRO A 154 10.64 9.08 4.05
CA PRO A 154 11.31 9.53 2.84
C PRO A 154 10.31 10.25 1.93
N LEU A 155 10.70 11.44 1.46
CA LEU A 155 9.87 12.29 0.59
C LEU A 155 9.46 11.57 -0.71
N ILE A 156 10.31 10.68 -1.19
CA ILE A 156 10.03 9.83 -2.36
C ILE A 156 10.03 8.38 -1.89
N GLY A 157 8.90 7.71 -2.02
CA GLY A 157 8.72 6.29 -1.72
C GLY A 157 8.60 5.46 -3.00
N ARG A 158 8.94 4.17 -2.93
CA ARG A 158 8.69 3.22 -4.00
C ARG A 158 7.22 2.83 -3.97
N ALA A 159 6.52 2.95 -5.10
CA ALA A 159 5.24 2.30 -5.27
C ALA A 159 5.50 0.83 -5.59
N SER A 160 5.19 -0.08 -4.68
CA SER A 160 5.07 -1.48 -5.01
C SER A 160 3.71 -1.66 -5.68
N CYS A 161 3.72 -2.01 -6.94
CA CYS A 161 2.50 -2.39 -7.64
C CYS A 161 1.95 -3.67 -6.98
N ARG A 162 0.90 -3.55 -6.19
CA ARG A 162 0.01 -4.67 -5.92
C ARG A 162 -0.92 -4.78 -7.13
N GLU A 163 -0.45 -5.41 -8.19
CA GLU A 163 -1.38 -5.96 -9.16
C GLU A 163 -2.32 -6.90 -8.41
N ARG A 164 -3.59 -6.51 -8.32
CA ARG A 164 -4.65 -7.46 -8.01
C ARG A 164 -4.72 -8.39 -9.19
N VAL A 165 -4.19 -9.59 -9.05
CA VAL A 165 -4.60 -10.71 -9.88
C VAL A 165 -6.06 -10.98 -9.48
N SER A 166 -6.97 -10.59 -10.36
CA SER A 166 -8.38 -10.97 -10.37
C SER A 166 -8.54 -12.47 -10.57
#